data_d2928169a96f6f7998950ee6df42154e
#
_entry.id   d2928169a96f6f7998950ee6df42154e
#
_cell.length_a   1.000
_cell.length_b   1.000
_cell.length_c   1.000
_cell.angle_alpha   90.00
_cell.angle_beta   90.00
_cell.angle_gamma   90.00
#
_symmetry.space_group_name_H-M   'P 1'
#
loop_
_entity.id
_entity.type
_entity.pdbx_description
1 polymer ?
#
loop_
_entity_poly.entity_id
_entity_poly.type
_entity_poly.pdbx_seq_one_letter_code
_entity_poly.pdbx_strand_id
1 'polypeptide(L)'
;MAKIDLTTDTQIKRAIKDTIKTAKTISYPIAGYKGLEIRIRPQKDSQDVTADFRHRYTHPVTGKRPYMTLGQYPALSLAEARQYHSDNMQLLAKDIDPIEHRDSLKQKDITDRQNTLNYFINEWLEIQSSKSLSQSTIKSNKIIIKVIQQKLGHMKVTDISPSIVIKFIKDIQKKHPYKGLTVKTILKSILQIAKAHMVIEYNPASDLGGTLIKHKVKHRPSLTQPKEFAELLKDIDQLDDTSQLYNKSILQLLALTFVRIGDVCAMRWADIDLNAKQWILEPQKGQGRGDMVDSVVIPLAPQAIAILEKIKPLTGDYDYVFYNSRRKKAQYHHVQEINKLLNSPVMNNGKGYKDIHSPHGFRASAKTMLMERLGYDELITEIQLGHAMLNKYGKAYSRFDFSDNRTHMMNDWANYLDNIKAGKFDNVIHADFKNKKEQQA
;
A
#
# COMPACT_ATOMS: atom_id res chain seq x y z
N MET A 1 -32.95 -62.66 -13.34
CA MET A 1 -31.57 -62.88 -13.82
C MET A 1 -30.62 -62.80 -12.62
N ALA A 2 -29.76 -63.81 -12.43
CA ALA A 2 -28.74 -63.78 -11.38
C ALA A 2 -27.82 -62.56 -11.62
N LYS A 3 -27.55 -61.80 -10.58
CA LYS A 3 -26.57 -60.67 -10.67
C LYS A 3 -25.20 -61.28 -10.96
N ILE A 4 -24.60 -60.93 -12.08
CA ILE A 4 -23.25 -61.34 -12.46
C ILE A 4 -22.26 -60.49 -11.69
N ASP A 5 -21.44 -61.09 -10.88
CA ASP A 5 -20.35 -60.43 -10.18
C ASP A 5 -19.19 -60.16 -11.15
N LEU A 6 -18.68 -58.93 -11.20
CA LEU A 6 -17.58 -58.55 -12.10
C LEU A 6 -16.23 -58.69 -11.38
N THR A 7 -15.26 -59.34 -12.05
CA THR A 7 -13.90 -59.63 -11.51
C THR A 7 -12.80 -58.88 -12.26
N THR A 8 -13.03 -58.50 -13.51
CA THR A 8 -12.02 -57.91 -14.39
C THR A 8 -12.50 -56.67 -15.09
N ASP A 9 -11.57 -55.84 -15.53
CA ASP A 9 -11.80 -54.65 -16.30
C ASP A 9 -12.50 -54.96 -17.67
N THR A 10 -12.13 -56.09 -18.29
CA THR A 10 -12.75 -56.55 -19.53
C THR A 10 -14.25 -56.83 -19.32
N GLN A 11 -14.65 -57.40 -18.20
CA GLN A 11 -16.05 -57.58 -17.88
C GLN A 11 -16.79 -56.29 -17.64
N ILE A 12 -16.14 -55.29 -17.02
CA ILE A 12 -16.72 -53.95 -16.87
C ILE A 12 -16.98 -53.30 -18.24
N LYS A 13 -16.01 -53.36 -19.14
CA LYS A 13 -16.18 -52.84 -20.52
C LYS A 13 -17.32 -53.54 -21.29
N ARG A 14 -17.48 -54.84 -21.07
CA ARG A 14 -18.59 -55.60 -21.65
C ARG A 14 -19.92 -55.18 -21.02
N ALA A 15 -20.02 -55.04 -19.73
CA ALA A 15 -21.22 -54.58 -19.02
C ALA A 15 -21.63 -53.15 -19.45
N ILE A 16 -20.68 -52.28 -19.74
CA ILE A 16 -20.92 -50.95 -20.31
C ILE A 16 -21.58 -51.06 -21.67
N LYS A 17 -21.05 -51.90 -22.60
CA LYS A 17 -21.63 -52.10 -23.94
C LYS A 17 -23.04 -52.68 -23.86
N ASP A 18 -23.29 -53.58 -22.94
CA ASP A 18 -24.62 -54.21 -22.76
C ASP A 18 -25.62 -53.20 -22.16
N THR A 19 -25.16 -52.31 -21.27
CA THR A 19 -25.98 -51.22 -20.69
C THR A 19 -26.37 -50.19 -21.75
N ILE A 20 -25.50 -49.86 -22.69
CA ILE A 20 -25.82 -48.99 -23.85
C ILE A 20 -26.97 -49.58 -24.66
N LYS A 21 -26.92 -50.89 -24.95
CA LYS A 21 -27.97 -51.59 -25.75
C LYS A 21 -29.31 -51.62 -25.02
N THR A 22 -29.33 -51.79 -23.71
CA THR A 22 -30.54 -51.94 -22.92
C THR A 22 -31.15 -50.62 -22.46
N ALA A 23 -30.43 -49.54 -22.53
CA ALA A 23 -30.78 -48.19 -22.07
C ALA A 23 -31.33 -48.15 -20.62
N LYS A 24 -30.91 -49.09 -19.76
CA LYS A 24 -31.38 -49.20 -18.36
C LYS A 24 -30.20 -49.05 -17.40
N THR A 25 -30.40 -48.34 -16.28
CA THR A 25 -29.42 -48.27 -15.21
C THR A 25 -29.26 -49.66 -14.56
N ILE A 26 -28.03 -50.15 -14.54
CA ILE A 26 -27.72 -51.48 -13.95
C ILE A 26 -26.56 -51.32 -12.96
N SER A 27 -26.65 -52.02 -11.82
CA SER A 27 -25.57 -52.10 -10.83
C SER A 27 -25.03 -53.52 -10.77
N TYR A 28 -23.73 -53.66 -10.93
CA TYR A 28 -23.03 -54.95 -10.90
C TYR A 28 -22.14 -55.01 -9.63
N PRO A 29 -22.31 -56.03 -8.81
CA PRO A 29 -21.40 -56.30 -7.69
C PRO A 29 -19.97 -56.58 -8.18
N ILE A 30 -18.96 -56.25 -7.34
CA ILE A 30 -17.58 -56.66 -7.59
C ILE A 30 -17.24 -57.89 -6.75
N ALA A 31 -16.85 -58.94 -7.44
CA ALA A 31 -16.54 -60.23 -6.78
C ALA A 31 -15.49 -60.09 -5.70
N GLY A 32 -15.73 -60.74 -4.56
CA GLY A 32 -14.83 -60.74 -3.40
C GLY A 32 -14.88 -59.48 -2.54
N TYR A 33 -15.66 -58.45 -2.92
CA TYR A 33 -15.75 -57.14 -2.22
C TYR A 33 -17.20 -56.85 -1.84
N LYS A 34 -17.65 -57.36 -0.72
CA LYS A 34 -19.05 -57.23 -0.25
C LYS A 34 -19.43 -55.75 -0.07
N GLY A 35 -20.46 -55.33 -0.84
CA GLY A 35 -20.92 -53.94 -0.82
C GLY A 35 -20.27 -53.02 -1.87
N LEU A 36 -19.18 -53.47 -2.53
CA LEU A 36 -18.62 -52.73 -3.66
C LEU A 36 -19.38 -53.09 -4.93
N GLU A 37 -19.86 -52.09 -5.67
CA GLU A 37 -20.56 -52.26 -6.94
C GLU A 37 -20.15 -51.18 -7.93
N ILE A 38 -20.30 -51.48 -9.23
CA ILE A 38 -20.25 -50.47 -10.28
C ILE A 38 -21.67 -50.22 -10.82
N ARG A 39 -22.13 -48.97 -10.75
CA ARG A 39 -23.41 -48.55 -11.31
C ARG A 39 -23.17 -47.89 -12.66
N ILE A 40 -23.77 -48.47 -13.70
CA ILE A 40 -23.69 -48.00 -15.07
C ILE A 40 -25.05 -47.39 -15.45
N ARG A 41 -25.03 -46.11 -15.84
CA ARG A 41 -26.23 -45.33 -16.19
C ARG A 41 -26.11 -44.80 -17.62
N PRO A 42 -27.09 -45.00 -18.52
CA PRO A 42 -27.13 -44.32 -19.79
C PRO A 42 -27.33 -42.83 -19.58
N GLN A 43 -26.70 -42.01 -20.39
CA GLN A 43 -26.95 -40.56 -20.42
C GLN A 43 -28.17 -40.29 -21.31
N LYS A 44 -29.02 -39.32 -20.92
CA LYS A 44 -30.12 -38.86 -21.75
C LYS A 44 -29.55 -38.21 -23.02
N ASP A 45 -30.10 -38.56 -24.15
CA ASP A 45 -29.79 -37.98 -25.46
C ASP A 45 -28.33 -38.21 -25.99
N SER A 46 -27.61 -39.20 -25.46
CA SER A 46 -26.31 -39.64 -25.99
C SER A 46 -26.15 -41.16 -25.94
N GLN A 47 -25.26 -41.70 -26.79
CA GLN A 47 -24.87 -43.11 -26.69
C GLN A 47 -23.85 -43.38 -25.60
N ASP A 48 -23.58 -42.40 -24.75
CA ASP A 48 -22.60 -42.48 -23.64
C ASP A 48 -23.25 -43.01 -22.36
N VAL A 49 -22.44 -43.56 -21.49
CA VAL A 49 -22.82 -44.02 -20.17
C VAL A 49 -21.94 -43.44 -19.10
N THR A 50 -22.48 -43.22 -17.91
CA THR A 50 -21.73 -42.93 -16.70
C THR A 50 -21.61 -44.19 -15.88
N ALA A 51 -20.39 -44.60 -15.53
CA ALA A 51 -20.11 -45.77 -14.72
C ALA A 51 -19.42 -45.34 -13.41
N ASP A 52 -20.09 -45.50 -12.29
CA ASP A 52 -19.61 -45.05 -10.97
C ASP A 52 -19.37 -46.26 -10.05
N PHE A 53 -18.15 -46.38 -9.48
CA PHE A 53 -17.92 -47.28 -8.36
C PHE A 53 -18.57 -46.73 -7.09
N ARG A 54 -19.31 -47.58 -6.37
CA ARG A 54 -20.00 -47.23 -5.13
C ARG A 54 -19.76 -48.29 -4.08
N HIS A 55 -19.65 -47.89 -2.82
CA HIS A 55 -19.60 -48.77 -1.67
C HIS A 55 -20.89 -48.62 -0.85
N ARG A 56 -21.59 -49.70 -0.66
CA ARG A 56 -22.78 -49.80 0.22
C ARG A 56 -22.34 -50.45 1.53
N TYR A 57 -22.48 -49.74 2.61
CA TYR A 57 -22.05 -50.22 3.94
C TYR A 57 -23.15 -49.97 4.98
N THR A 58 -22.96 -50.54 6.19
CA THR A 58 -23.84 -50.27 7.33
C THR A 58 -23.18 -49.15 8.16
N HIS A 59 -23.91 -48.06 8.35
CA HIS A 59 -23.43 -46.93 9.15
C HIS A 59 -23.29 -47.35 10.62
N PRO A 60 -22.13 -47.12 11.28
CA PRO A 60 -21.82 -47.67 12.58
C PRO A 60 -22.79 -47.26 13.69
N VAL A 61 -23.25 -45.99 13.65
CA VAL A 61 -24.15 -45.41 14.68
C VAL A 61 -25.64 -45.64 14.36
N THR A 62 -26.07 -45.36 13.10
CA THR A 62 -27.49 -45.33 12.75
C THR A 62 -28.04 -46.65 12.25
N GLY A 63 -27.19 -47.61 11.92
CA GLY A 63 -27.56 -48.88 11.29
C GLY A 63 -28.09 -48.76 9.86
N LYS A 64 -28.22 -47.57 9.32
CA LYS A 64 -28.65 -47.32 7.93
C LYS A 64 -27.64 -47.86 6.93
N ARG A 65 -28.02 -48.09 5.71
CA ARG A 65 -27.13 -48.62 4.65
C ARG A 65 -26.98 -47.61 3.50
N PRO A 66 -26.20 -46.55 3.67
CA PRO A 66 -25.94 -45.58 2.63
C PRO A 66 -25.05 -46.13 1.52
N TYR A 67 -25.06 -45.41 0.38
CA TYR A 67 -24.09 -45.58 -0.70
C TYR A 67 -23.06 -44.44 -0.67
N MET A 68 -21.77 -44.78 -0.65
CA MET A 68 -20.69 -43.85 -0.89
C MET A 68 -20.18 -44.02 -2.33
N THR A 69 -20.24 -42.99 -3.15
CA THR A 69 -19.58 -43.00 -4.46
C THR A 69 -18.08 -42.84 -4.28
N LEU A 70 -17.30 -43.76 -4.86
CA LEU A 70 -15.83 -43.79 -4.77
C LEU A 70 -15.19 -42.98 -5.90
N GLY A 71 -15.72 -43.11 -7.12
CA GLY A 71 -15.25 -42.42 -8.32
C GLY A 71 -15.84 -42.98 -9.59
N GLN A 72 -15.54 -42.34 -10.69
CA GLN A 72 -16.05 -42.67 -12.02
C GLN A 72 -15.03 -43.51 -12.81
N TYR A 73 -15.47 -44.62 -13.38
CA TYR A 73 -14.68 -45.41 -14.33
C TYR A 73 -14.69 -44.69 -15.70
N PRO A 74 -13.57 -44.65 -16.48
CA PRO A 74 -12.29 -45.30 -16.21
C PRO A 74 -11.29 -44.45 -15.41
N ALA A 75 -11.64 -43.19 -15.00
CA ALA A 75 -10.74 -42.33 -14.23
C ALA A 75 -10.33 -42.97 -12.89
N LEU A 76 -11.24 -43.72 -12.26
CA LEU A 76 -10.94 -44.63 -11.17
C LEU A 76 -10.90 -46.05 -11.72
N SER A 77 -9.76 -46.74 -11.60
CA SER A 77 -9.60 -48.14 -12.01
C SER A 77 -10.30 -49.12 -11.05
N LEU A 78 -10.57 -50.36 -11.52
CA LEU A 78 -11.09 -51.41 -10.65
C LEU A 78 -10.17 -51.72 -9.47
N ALA A 79 -8.85 -51.68 -9.67
CA ALA A 79 -7.88 -51.92 -8.61
C ALA A 79 -7.92 -50.84 -7.52
N GLU A 80 -7.99 -49.59 -7.89
CA GLU A 80 -8.13 -48.45 -6.97
C GLU A 80 -9.49 -48.50 -6.24
N ALA A 81 -10.57 -48.83 -6.93
CA ALA A 81 -11.89 -48.95 -6.30
C ALA A 81 -11.90 -50.05 -5.23
N ARG A 82 -11.18 -51.16 -5.45
CA ARG A 82 -10.98 -52.23 -4.45
C ARG A 82 -10.17 -51.77 -3.26
N GLN A 83 -9.13 -50.94 -3.50
CA GLN A 83 -8.31 -50.36 -2.44
C GLN A 83 -9.17 -49.40 -1.58
N TYR A 84 -9.88 -48.50 -2.19
CA TYR A 84 -10.82 -47.57 -1.48
C TYR A 84 -11.88 -48.31 -0.67
N HIS A 85 -12.40 -49.45 -1.20
CA HIS A 85 -13.32 -50.28 -0.45
C HIS A 85 -12.63 -50.85 0.79
N SER A 86 -11.38 -51.40 0.67
CA SER A 86 -10.64 -51.95 1.78
C SER A 86 -10.33 -50.90 2.84
N ASP A 87 -9.93 -49.67 2.43
CA ASP A 87 -9.67 -48.56 3.33
C ASP A 87 -10.95 -48.17 4.11
N ASN A 88 -12.09 -48.09 3.41
CA ASN A 88 -13.39 -47.84 4.03
C ASN A 88 -13.78 -48.93 5.04
N MET A 89 -13.49 -50.21 4.74
CA MET A 89 -13.75 -51.32 5.67
C MET A 89 -12.88 -51.21 6.93
N GLN A 90 -11.65 -50.70 6.81
CA GLN A 90 -10.79 -50.45 7.98
C GLN A 90 -11.33 -49.30 8.85
N LEU A 91 -11.93 -48.27 8.25
CA LEU A 91 -12.60 -47.19 9.00
C LEU A 91 -13.82 -47.73 9.75
N LEU A 92 -14.67 -48.52 9.05
CA LEU A 92 -15.84 -49.15 9.66
C LEU A 92 -15.50 -50.11 10.81
N ALA A 93 -14.38 -50.84 10.71
CA ALA A 93 -13.88 -51.72 11.79
C ALA A 93 -13.46 -50.90 13.03
N LYS A 94 -13.25 -49.61 12.91
CA LYS A 94 -12.95 -48.66 14.00
C LYS A 94 -14.16 -47.80 14.39
N ASP A 95 -15.36 -48.19 13.97
CA ASP A 95 -16.61 -47.43 14.16
C ASP A 95 -16.61 -46.03 13.58
N ILE A 96 -15.78 -45.77 12.55
CA ILE A 96 -15.69 -44.49 11.85
C ILE A 96 -16.51 -44.54 10.55
N ASP A 97 -17.45 -43.59 10.36
CA ASP A 97 -18.20 -43.47 9.09
C ASP A 97 -17.32 -42.96 7.95
N PRO A 98 -17.15 -43.74 6.84
CA PRO A 98 -16.29 -43.32 5.73
C PRO A 98 -16.72 -41.99 5.04
N ILE A 99 -18.03 -41.67 4.99
CA ILE A 99 -18.53 -40.42 4.41
C ILE A 99 -18.16 -39.24 5.30
N GLU A 100 -18.46 -39.33 6.59
CA GLU A 100 -18.09 -38.28 7.57
C GLU A 100 -16.57 -38.05 7.63
N HIS A 101 -15.79 -39.14 7.62
CA HIS A 101 -14.34 -39.07 7.59
C HIS A 101 -13.82 -38.34 6.35
N ARG A 102 -14.29 -38.70 5.16
CA ARG A 102 -13.93 -38.03 3.90
C ARG A 102 -14.32 -36.55 3.91
N ASP A 103 -15.51 -36.23 4.39
CA ASP A 103 -16.00 -34.86 4.40
C ASP A 103 -15.27 -34.01 5.46
N SER A 104 -14.87 -34.60 6.59
CA SER A 104 -14.01 -33.94 7.58
C SER A 104 -12.60 -33.64 7.03
N LEU A 105 -12.03 -34.56 6.25
CA LEU A 105 -10.74 -34.32 5.57
C LEU A 105 -10.82 -33.20 4.55
N LYS A 106 -11.90 -33.15 3.75
CA LYS A 106 -12.15 -32.05 2.81
C LYS A 106 -12.31 -30.70 3.54
N GLN A 107 -13.07 -30.70 4.63
CA GLN A 107 -13.27 -29.49 5.43
C GLN A 107 -11.96 -29.02 6.04
N LYS A 108 -11.14 -29.96 6.54
CA LYS A 108 -9.81 -29.66 7.06
C LYS A 108 -8.91 -29.05 5.97
N ASP A 109 -8.91 -29.60 4.75
CA ASP A 109 -8.12 -29.09 3.63
C ASP A 109 -8.55 -27.67 3.22
N ILE A 110 -9.87 -27.40 3.20
CA ILE A 110 -10.42 -26.05 2.96
C ILE A 110 -9.96 -25.08 4.05
N THR A 111 -10.12 -25.47 5.32
CA THR A 111 -9.69 -24.66 6.48
C THR A 111 -8.19 -24.41 6.45
N ASP A 112 -7.39 -25.43 6.12
CA ASP A 112 -5.94 -25.32 6.03
C ASP A 112 -5.49 -24.34 4.93
N ARG A 113 -6.20 -24.30 3.79
CA ARG A 113 -5.97 -23.32 2.71
C ARG A 113 -6.38 -21.90 3.12
N GLN A 114 -7.47 -21.74 3.83
CA GLN A 114 -7.94 -20.47 4.36
C GLN A 114 -7.04 -19.93 5.49
N ASN A 115 -6.28 -20.79 6.17
CA ASN A 115 -5.36 -20.42 7.25
C ASN A 115 -3.95 -20.07 6.75
N THR A 116 -3.67 -20.06 5.45
CA THR A 116 -2.37 -19.65 4.93
C THR A 116 -2.19 -18.13 4.98
N LEU A 117 -0.93 -17.67 5.08
CA LEU A 117 -0.64 -16.25 5.04
C LEU A 117 -1.10 -15.60 3.72
N ASN A 118 -1.06 -16.33 2.59
CA ASN A 118 -1.56 -15.84 1.30
C ASN A 118 -3.06 -15.50 1.33
N TYR A 119 -3.87 -16.27 2.05
CA TYR A 119 -5.28 -15.96 2.23
C TYR A 119 -5.46 -14.58 2.90
N PHE A 120 -4.78 -14.34 4.01
CA PHE A 120 -4.84 -13.06 4.73
C PHE A 120 -4.16 -11.90 3.99
N ILE A 121 -3.17 -12.18 3.15
CA ILE A 121 -2.60 -11.17 2.24
C ILE A 121 -3.65 -10.69 1.24
N ASN A 122 -4.44 -11.58 0.65
CA ASN A 122 -5.48 -11.21 -0.30
C ASN A 122 -6.56 -10.37 0.37
N GLU A 123 -7.03 -10.77 1.55
CA GLU A 123 -7.98 -9.98 2.34
C GLU A 123 -7.42 -8.60 2.72
N TRP A 124 -6.14 -8.54 3.13
CA TRP A 124 -5.47 -7.28 3.39
C TRP A 124 -5.41 -6.38 2.13
N LEU A 125 -5.15 -6.94 0.95
CA LEU A 125 -5.14 -6.21 -0.31
C LEU A 125 -6.52 -5.66 -0.67
N GLU A 126 -7.59 -6.40 -0.43
CA GLU A 126 -8.97 -5.94 -0.60
C GLU A 126 -9.26 -4.76 0.33
N ILE A 127 -8.92 -4.85 1.62
CA ILE A 127 -9.04 -3.74 2.57
C ILE A 127 -8.21 -2.52 2.12
N GLN A 128 -6.98 -2.73 1.59
CA GLN A 128 -6.19 -1.60 1.10
C GLN A 128 -6.77 -0.98 -0.18
N SER A 129 -7.46 -1.75 -1.04
CA SER A 129 -8.09 -1.25 -2.26
C SER A 129 -9.27 -0.31 -1.98
N SER A 130 -9.96 -0.49 -0.86
CA SER A 130 -11.05 0.40 -0.42
C SER A 130 -10.55 1.74 0.15
N LYS A 131 -9.24 1.86 0.42
CA LYS A 131 -8.62 3.09 0.93
C LYS A 131 -8.11 3.94 -0.23
N SER A 132 -8.32 5.24 -0.16
CA SER A 132 -7.79 6.22 -1.13
C SER A 132 -6.26 6.36 -1.01
N LEU A 133 -5.52 5.31 -1.39
CA LEU A 133 -4.06 5.30 -1.32
C LEU A 133 -3.42 5.89 -2.58
N SER A 134 -2.32 6.61 -2.41
CA SER A 134 -1.54 7.12 -3.55
C SER A 134 -0.96 5.96 -4.38
N GLN A 135 -0.85 6.17 -5.70
CA GLN A 135 -0.27 5.18 -6.63
C GLN A 135 1.15 4.74 -6.23
N SER A 136 1.94 5.65 -5.64
CA SER A 136 3.27 5.33 -5.13
C SER A 136 3.22 4.38 -3.92
N THR A 137 2.24 4.56 -3.03
CA THR A 137 2.01 3.67 -1.88
C THR A 137 1.57 2.29 -2.34
N ILE A 138 0.63 2.22 -3.29
CA ILE A 138 0.17 0.95 -3.89
C ILE A 138 1.34 0.19 -4.52
N LYS A 139 2.18 0.88 -5.32
CA LYS A 139 3.39 0.29 -5.92
C LYS A 139 4.36 -0.24 -4.87
N SER A 140 4.63 0.54 -3.84
CA SER A 140 5.53 0.14 -2.75
C SER A 140 4.99 -1.08 -1.99
N ASN A 141 3.71 -1.08 -1.65
CA ASN A 141 3.05 -2.18 -0.98
C ASN A 141 3.11 -3.46 -1.82
N LYS A 142 2.83 -3.40 -3.13
CA LYS A 142 2.91 -4.56 -4.03
C LYS A 142 4.30 -5.20 -4.04
N ILE A 143 5.38 -4.40 -4.04
CA ILE A 143 6.75 -4.91 -4.00
C ILE A 143 7.01 -5.66 -2.68
N ILE A 144 6.57 -5.11 -1.55
CA ILE A 144 6.76 -5.70 -0.24
C ILE A 144 5.93 -6.97 -0.09
N ILE A 145 4.67 -6.93 -0.51
CA ILE A 145 3.78 -8.10 -0.50
C ILE A 145 4.39 -9.25 -1.28
N LYS A 146 4.93 -8.99 -2.49
CA LYS A 146 5.60 -10.04 -3.28
C LYS A 146 6.74 -10.71 -2.51
N VAL A 147 7.54 -9.94 -1.76
CA VAL A 147 8.63 -10.49 -0.94
C VAL A 147 8.08 -11.35 0.21
N ILE A 148 7.00 -10.92 0.87
CA ILE A 148 6.34 -11.68 1.94
C ILE A 148 5.74 -12.97 1.38
N GLN A 149 5.01 -12.90 0.26
CA GLN A 149 4.39 -14.04 -0.40
C GLN A 149 5.40 -15.13 -0.78
N GLN A 150 6.53 -14.73 -1.38
CA GLN A 150 7.57 -15.67 -1.79
C GLN A 150 8.19 -16.46 -0.65
N LYS A 151 8.26 -15.90 0.55
CA LYS A 151 8.95 -16.53 1.69
C LYS A 151 8.01 -17.14 2.72
N LEU A 152 6.89 -16.50 2.99
CA LEU A 152 5.98 -16.88 4.07
C LEU A 152 4.55 -17.20 3.58
N GLY A 153 4.21 -16.86 2.34
CA GLY A 153 2.84 -16.91 1.84
C GLY A 153 2.17 -18.28 1.93
N HIS A 154 2.94 -19.36 1.74
CA HIS A 154 2.46 -20.75 1.79
C HIS A 154 2.29 -21.29 3.22
N MET A 155 2.86 -20.61 4.21
CA MET A 155 2.81 -21.07 5.61
C MET A 155 1.42 -20.84 6.21
N LYS A 156 0.97 -21.75 7.06
CA LYS A 156 -0.19 -21.51 7.92
C LYS A 156 0.18 -20.41 8.92
N VAL A 157 -0.74 -19.49 9.18
CA VAL A 157 -0.47 -18.39 10.12
C VAL A 157 -0.22 -18.87 11.55
N THR A 158 -0.76 -20.04 11.91
CA THR A 158 -0.50 -20.73 13.17
C THR A 158 0.96 -21.17 13.34
N ASP A 159 1.66 -21.43 12.23
CA ASP A 159 3.05 -21.92 12.23
C ASP A 159 4.04 -20.74 12.18
N ILE A 160 3.56 -19.52 11.97
CA ILE A 160 4.42 -18.32 11.93
C ILE A 160 4.72 -17.84 13.35
N SER A 161 5.86 -18.26 13.87
CA SER A 161 6.35 -17.84 15.19
C SER A 161 7.08 -16.48 15.14
N PRO A 162 7.25 -15.78 16.28
CA PRO A 162 8.07 -14.55 16.34
C PRO A 162 9.50 -14.77 15.87
N SER A 163 10.10 -15.94 16.10
CA SER A 163 11.45 -16.27 15.64
C SER A 163 11.56 -16.32 14.12
N ILE A 164 10.55 -16.86 13.42
CA ILE A 164 10.46 -16.86 11.96
C ILE A 164 10.36 -15.44 11.43
N VAL A 165 9.49 -14.62 12.03
CA VAL A 165 9.31 -13.21 11.64
C VAL A 165 10.60 -12.41 11.83
N ILE A 166 11.27 -12.56 12.98
CA ILE A 166 12.54 -11.89 13.28
C ILE A 166 13.60 -12.27 12.25
N LYS A 167 13.79 -13.58 11.99
CA LYS A 167 14.75 -14.08 11.00
C LYS A 167 14.48 -13.49 9.62
N PHE A 168 13.23 -13.56 9.17
CA PHE A 168 12.81 -13.02 7.87
C PHE A 168 13.11 -11.51 7.74
N ILE A 169 12.75 -10.72 8.76
CA ILE A 169 13.00 -9.28 8.73
C ILE A 169 14.50 -8.96 8.77
N LYS A 170 15.27 -9.67 9.61
CA LYS A 170 16.73 -9.49 9.69
C LYS A 170 17.42 -9.82 8.36
N ASP A 171 17.00 -10.83 7.65
CA ASP A 171 17.55 -11.17 6.34
C ASP A 171 17.27 -10.09 5.29
N ILE A 172 16.12 -9.43 5.38
CA ILE A 172 15.81 -8.25 4.56
C ILE A 172 16.68 -7.04 4.98
N GLN A 173 16.84 -6.82 6.29
CA GLN A 173 17.62 -5.70 6.82
C GLN A 173 19.10 -5.76 6.42
N LYS A 174 19.69 -6.96 6.28
CA LYS A 174 21.07 -7.14 5.79
C LYS A 174 21.29 -6.50 4.41
N LYS A 175 20.30 -6.59 3.51
CA LYS A 175 20.38 -6.04 2.15
C LYS A 175 19.76 -4.65 2.03
N HIS A 176 18.69 -4.41 2.76
CA HIS A 176 17.87 -3.20 2.66
C HIS A 176 17.40 -2.75 4.06
N PRO A 177 18.25 -2.05 4.82
CA PRO A 177 18.00 -1.72 6.21
C PRO A 177 16.62 -1.11 6.50
N TYR A 178 16.22 -0.12 5.70
CA TYR A 178 14.94 0.58 5.89
C TYR A 178 13.71 -0.23 5.49
N LYS A 179 13.83 -1.16 4.52
CA LYS A 179 12.72 -1.99 4.07
C LYS A 179 12.23 -2.96 5.16
N GLY A 180 13.12 -3.42 6.04
CA GLY A 180 12.75 -4.33 7.11
C GLY A 180 11.66 -3.80 8.03
N LEU A 181 11.70 -2.51 8.38
CA LEU A 181 10.67 -1.88 9.21
C LEU A 181 9.32 -1.78 8.49
N THR A 182 9.33 -1.46 7.19
CA THR A 182 8.09 -1.43 6.39
C THR A 182 7.51 -2.83 6.24
N VAL A 183 8.35 -3.83 6.01
CA VAL A 183 7.92 -5.26 5.97
C VAL A 183 7.29 -5.66 7.30
N LYS A 184 7.90 -5.32 8.44
CA LYS A 184 7.33 -5.54 9.77
C LYS A 184 5.93 -4.95 9.87
N THR A 185 5.77 -3.69 9.49
CA THR A 185 4.49 -2.97 9.61
C THR A 185 3.40 -3.63 8.76
N ILE A 186 3.71 -3.99 7.51
CA ILE A 186 2.74 -4.65 6.62
C ILE A 186 2.43 -6.06 7.13
N LEU A 187 3.44 -6.85 7.49
CA LEU A 187 3.23 -8.21 8.02
C LEU A 187 2.42 -8.19 9.31
N LYS A 188 2.71 -7.23 10.22
CA LYS A 188 1.91 -7.02 11.43
C LYS A 188 0.44 -6.74 11.08
N SER A 189 0.16 -5.89 10.10
CA SER A 189 -1.21 -5.56 9.73
C SER A 189 -1.95 -6.74 9.07
N ILE A 190 -1.25 -7.58 8.31
CA ILE A 190 -1.81 -8.82 7.74
C ILE A 190 -2.13 -9.83 8.85
N LEU A 191 -1.18 -10.11 9.74
CA LEU A 191 -1.38 -11.05 10.85
C LEU A 191 -2.41 -10.54 11.87
N GLN A 192 -2.65 -9.24 11.92
CA GLN A 192 -3.73 -8.68 12.73
C GLN A 192 -5.12 -9.08 12.23
N ILE A 193 -5.29 -9.28 10.92
CA ILE A 193 -6.53 -9.80 10.35
C ILE A 193 -6.73 -11.25 10.80
N ALA A 194 -5.68 -12.10 10.70
CA ALA A 194 -5.74 -13.48 11.19
C ALA A 194 -6.08 -13.57 12.69
N LYS A 195 -5.58 -12.63 13.50
CA LYS A 195 -5.95 -12.51 14.91
C LYS A 195 -7.41 -12.08 15.07
N ALA A 196 -7.91 -11.14 14.29
CA ALA A 196 -9.30 -10.71 14.34
C ALA A 196 -10.27 -11.85 13.96
N HIS A 197 -9.86 -12.75 13.06
CA HIS A 197 -10.59 -13.98 12.72
C HIS A 197 -10.42 -15.10 13.76
N MET A 198 -9.71 -14.85 14.87
CA MET A 198 -9.42 -15.83 15.94
C MET A 198 -8.65 -17.07 15.47
N VAL A 199 -7.96 -16.99 14.33
CA VAL A 199 -7.12 -18.09 13.81
C VAL A 199 -5.80 -18.19 14.59
N ILE A 200 -5.31 -17.05 15.11
CA ILE A 200 -4.16 -16.95 16.01
C ILE A 200 -4.54 -16.12 17.25
N GLU A 201 -4.08 -16.53 18.42
CA GLU A 201 -4.35 -15.85 19.68
C GLU A 201 -3.57 -14.54 19.81
N TYR A 202 -2.34 -14.52 19.33
CA TYR A 202 -1.47 -13.34 19.36
C TYR A 202 -0.84 -13.10 17.98
N ASN A 203 -0.46 -11.85 17.74
CA ASN A 203 0.19 -11.47 16.47
C ASN A 203 1.71 -11.57 16.61
N PRO A 204 2.39 -12.53 15.96
CA PRO A 204 3.82 -12.75 16.09
C PRO A 204 4.71 -11.62 15.56
N ALA A 205 4.14 -10.65 14.85
CA ALA A 205 4.85 -9.45 14.38
C ALA A 205 4.66 -8.23 15.29
N SER A 206 3.89 -8.33 16.40
CA SER A 206 3.59 -7.18 17.26
C SER A 206 4.77 -6.77 18.14
N ASP A 207 5.25 -7.68 18.98
CA ASP A 207 6.19 -7.36 20.07
C ASP A 207 7.62 -7.81 19.75
N LEU A 208 8.16 -7.24 18.67
CA LEU A 208 9.54 -7.49 18.24
C LEU A 208 10.52 -6.42 18.76
N GLY A 209 10.15 -5.76 19.86
CA GLY A 209 10.96 -4.68 20.46
C GLY A 209 12.37 -5.13 20.81
N GLY A 210 13.38 -4.32 20.44
CA GLY A 210 14.78 -4.61 20.74
C GLY A 210 15.45 -5.70 19.89
N THR A 211 14.69 -6.55 19.17
CA THR A 211 15.25 -7.65 18.38
C THR A 211 15.67 -7.26 16.96
N LEU A 212 15.14 -6.14 16.44
CA LEU A 212 15.43 -5.64 15.11
C LEU A 212 16.41 -4.47 15.17
N ILE A 213 17.24 -4.35 14.13
CA ILE A 213 18.19 -3.26 14.01
C ILE A 213 17.42 -1.94 13.84
N LYS A 214 17.60 -1.03 14.78
CA LYS A 214 17.11 0.36 14.67
C LYS A 214 18.09 1.14 13.79
N HIS A 215 17.63 1.59 12.64
CA HIS A 215 18.43 2.49 11.82
C HIS A 215 18.18 3.94 12.23
N LYS A 216 19.28 4.68 12.39
CA LYS A 216 19.21 6.13 12.62
C LYS A 216 18.63 6.77 11.37
N VAL A 217 17.51 7.46 11.51
CA VAL A 217 16.90 8.21 10.41
C VAL A 217 17.84 9.35 10.06
N LYS A 218 18.36 9.38 8.83
CA LYS A 218 19.03 10.56 8.31
C LYS A 218 17.96 11.56 7.89
N HIS A 219 17.93 12.72 8.54
CA HIS A 219 17.11 13.83 8.09
C HIS A 219 17.59 14.28 6.69
N ARG A 220 16.67 14.81 5.90
CA ARG A 220 17.03 15.36 4.60
C ARG A 220 17.88 16.60 4.81
N PRO A 221 18.98 16.76 4.03
CA PRO A 221 19.85 17.89 4.19
C PRO A 221 19.13 19.20 3.89
N SER A 222 19.44 20.23 4.67
CA SER A 222 18.87 21.57 4.56
C SER A 222 19.87 22.62 5.00
N LEU A 223 19.99 23.71 4.27
CA LEU A 223 20.79 24.88 4.62
C LEU A 223 19.96 25.77 5.54
N THR A 224 20.40 25.94 6.78
CA THR A 224 19.69 26.75 7.80
C THR A 224 20.47 28.02 8.15
N GLN A 225 21.72 28.18 7.65
CA GLN A 225 22.47 29.39 7.83
C GLN A 225 22.19 30.38 6.70
N PRO A 226 21.89 31.65 7.00
CA PRO A 226 21.51 32.67 6.01
C PRO A 226 22.47 32.81 4.85
N LYS A 227 23.79 32.85 5.18
CA LYS A 227 24.84 33.01 4.16
C LYS A 227 24.89 31.88 3.16
N GLU A 228 24.82 30.61 3.65
CA GLU A 228 24.83 29.44 2.77
C GLU A 228 23.55 29.34 1.96
N PHE A 229 22.42 29.70 2.57
CA PHE A 229 21.13 29.69 1.88
C PHE A 229 21.07 30.80 0.82
N ALA A 230 21.68 31.97 1.06
CA ALA A 230 21.78 33.04 0.08
C ALA A 230 22.55 32.60 -1.18
N GLU A 231 23.64 31.85 -1.04
CA GLU A 231 24.36 31.29 -2.20
C GLU A 231 23.48 30.32 -3.02
N LEU A 232 22.72 29.46 -2.36
CA LEU A 232 21.73 28.60 -3.06
C LEU A 232 20.70 29.44 -3.84
N LEU A 233 20.19 30.53 -3.26
CA LEU A 233 19.23 31.39 -3.92
C LEU A 233 19.84 32.12 -5.13
N LYS A 234 21.09 32.57 -5.02
CA LYS A 234 21.82 33.18 -6.15
C LYS A 234 22.04 32.18 -7.28
N ASP A 235 22.45 30.96 -6.97
CA ASP A 235 22.60 29.88 -7.96
C ASP A 235 21.28 29.59 -8.70
N ILE A 236 20.15 29.59 -7.97
CA ILE A 236 18.81 29.44 -8.57
C ILE A 236 18.52 30.61 -9.51
N ASP A 237 18.82 31.86 -9.08
CA ASP A 237 18.57 33.05 -9.89
C ASP A 237 19.47 33.13 -11.15
N GLN A 238 20.64 32.45 -11.15
CA GLN A 238 21.53 32.36 -12.31
C GLN A 238 21.11 31.30 -13.34
N LEU A 239 20.14 30.44 -13.05
CA LEU A 239 19.62 29.46 -14.02
C LEU A 239 19.07 30.19 -15.25
N ASP A 240 19.31 29.61 -16.42
CA ASP A 240 18.91 30.17 -17.70
C ASP A 240 17.39 30.28 -17.84
N ASP A 241 16.93 31.48 -18.18
CA ASP A 241 15.49 31.82 -18.27
C ASP A 241 14.79 31.23 -19.51
N THR A 242 15.53 30.66 -20.46
CA THR A 242 14.95 30.02 -21.65
C THR A 242 14.82 28.50 -21.47
N SER A 243 15.93 27.83 -21.22
CA SER A 243 15.99 26.37 -21.13
C SER A 243 15.58 25.84 -19.76
N GLN A 244 15.71 26.64 -18.67
CA GLN A 244 15.46 26.23 -17.30
C GLN A 244 14.35 27.02 -16.59
N LEU A 245 13.57 27.84 -17.33
CA LEU A 245 12.57 28.75 -16.74
C LEU A 245 11.66 28.08 -15.74
N TYR A 246 11.04 26.94 -16.09
CA TYR A 246 10.11 26.25 -15.19
C TYR A 246 10.82 25.67 -13.97
N ASN A 247 12.00 25.08 -14.14
CA ASN A 247 12.78 24.52 -13.04
C ASN A 247 13.25 25.60 -12.07
N LYS A 248 13.73 26.74 -12.60
CA LYS A 248 14.09 27.94 -11.84
C LYS A 248 12.89 28.46 -11.04
N SER A 249 11.77 28.67 -11.69
CA SER A 249 10.55 29.19 -11.05
C SER A 249 9.99 28.24 -10.00
N ILE A 250 10.05 26.92 -10.20
CA ILE A 250 9.68 25.93 -9.19
C ILE A 250 10.60 26.07 -7.95
N LEU A 251 11.92 26.18 -8.13
CA LEU A 251 12.86 26.34 -7.01
C LEU A 251 12.67 27.67 -6.29
N GLN A 252 12.42 28.77 -7.01
CA GLN A 252 12.12 30.07 -6.42
C GLN A 252 10.81 30.05 -5.62
N LEU A 253 9.74 29.44 -6.16
CA LEU A 253 8.48 29.30 -5.43
C LEU A 253 8.62 28.37 -4.22
N LEU A 254 9.47 27.32 -4.29
CA LEU A 254 9.78 26.50 -3.12
C LEU A 254 10.47 27.30 -2.02
N ALA A 255 11.41 28.19 -2.38
CA ALA A 255 12.07 29.06 -1.42
C ALA A 255 11.08 30.07 -0.79
N LEU A 256 10.22 30.68 -1.60
CA LEU A 256 9.27 31.69 -1.16
C LEU A 256 8.09 31.13 -0.37
N THR A 257 7.52 29.99 -0.77
CA THR A 257 6.28 29.45 -0.18
C THR A 257 6.52 28.28 0.78
N PHE A 258 7.69 27.67 0.70
CA PHE A 258 8.13 26.47 1.45
C PHE A 258 7.08 25.35 1.57
N VAL A 259 6.17 25.25 0.60
CA VAL A 259 5.25 24.12 0.44
C VAL A 259 5.97 22.88 -0.07
N ARG A 260 5.27 21.75 -0.15
CA ARG A 260 5.91 20.52 -0.66
C ARG A 260 6.18 20.63 -2.15
N ILE A 261 7.35 20.17 -2.59
CA ILE A 261 7.73 20.19 -4.03
C ILE A 261 6.69 19.52 -4.93
N GLY A 262 6.02 18.45 -4.47
CA GLY A 262 4.97 17.80 -5.26
C GLY A 262 3.78 18.74 -5.52
N ASP A 263 3.45 19.56 -4.54
CA ASP A 263 2.33 20.50 -4.63
C ASP A 263 2.70 21.69 -5.54
N VAL A 264 3.93 22.20 -5.45
CA VAL A 264 4.40 23.26 -6.39
C VAL A 264 4.43 22.74 -7.82
N CYS A 265 5.01 21.55 -8.07
CA CYS A 265 5.03 20.98 -9.42
C CYS A 265 3.63 20.80 -10.02
N ALA A 266 2.64 20.45 -9.20
CA ALA A 266 1.26 20.20 -9.60
C ALA A 266 0.34 21.42 -9.43
N MET A 267 0.88 22.61 -9.20
CA MET A 267 0.14 23.86 -9.05
C MET A 267 -0.76 24.12 -10.27
N ARG A 268 -2.02 24.47 -10.04
CA ARG A 268 -3.01 24.72 -11.09
C ARG A 268 -3.38 26.21 -11.12
N TRP A 269 -3.62 26.73 -12.31
CA TRP A 269 -4.08 28.12 -12.45
C TRP A 269 -5.44 28.37 -11.80
N ALA A 270 -6.33 27.38 -11.81
CA ALA A 270 -7.64 27.47 -11.18
C ALA A 270 -7.59 27.64 -9.65
N ASP A 271 -6.47 27.24 -9.00
CA ASP A 271 -6.30 27.30 -7.56
C ASP A 271 -5.62 28.61 -7.12
N ILE A 272 -5.29 29.52 -8.06
CA ILE A 272 -4.56 30.76 -7.80
C ILE A 272 -5.46 31.96 -8.04
N ASP A 273 -5.62 32.80 -7.02
CA ASP A 273 -6.20 34.14 -7.13
C ASP A 273 -5.08 35.19 -7.04
N LEU A 274 -4.68 35.74 -8.18
CA LEU A 274 -3.64 36.75 -8.25
C LEU A 274 -4.10 38.11 -7.65
N ASN A 275 -5.41 38.39 -7.69
CA ASN A 275 -5.97 39.65 -7.13
C ASN A 275 -5.99 39.57 -5.60
N ALA A 276 -6.47 38.44 -5.05
CA ALA A 276 -6.45 38.17 -3.61
C ALA A 276 -5.04 37.80 -3.11
N LYS A 277 -4.07 37.59 -4.01
CA LYS A 277 -2.69 37.16 -3.69
C LYS A 277 -2.66 35.88 -2.89
N GLN A 278 -3.41 34.89 -3.33
CA GLN A 278 -3.61 33.64 -2.61
C GLN A 278 -3.51 32.43 -3.55
N TRP A 279 -3.00 31.33 -3.02
CA TRP A 279 -3.07 30.02 -3.63
C TRP A 279 -3.81 29.06 -2.69
N ILE A 280 -4.94 28.52 -3.14
CA ILE A 280 -5.72 27.52 -2.41
C ILE A 280 -5.10 26.15 -2.69
N LEU A 281 -4.38 25.64 -1.73
CA LEU A 281 -3.66 24.38 -1.86
C LEU A 281 -4.43 23.24 -1.22
N GLU A 282 -4.83 22.25 -2.02
CA GLU A 282 -5.24 20.93 -1.56
C GLU A 282 -4.02 19.98 -1.59
N PRO A 283 -3.41 19.64 -0.44
CA PRO A 283 -2.18 18.87 -0.43
C PRO A 283 -2.36 17.46 -1.05
N GLN A 284 -1.53 17.11 -2.02
CA GLN A 284 -1.57 15.79 -2.67
C GLN A 284 -1.19 14.62 -1.74
N LYS A 285 -0.55 14.91 -0.62
CA LYS A 285 -0.14 13.92 0.38
C LYS A 285 -0.67 14.29 1.75
N GLY A 286 -1.21 13.30 2.43
CA GLY A 286 -1.68 13.45 3.79
C GLY A 286 -3.17 13.67 3.94
N GLN A 287 -3.92 13.84 2.86
CA GLN A 287 -5.39 13.87 2.92
C GLN A 287 -5.92 12.64 3.66
N GLY A 288 -6.83 12.86 4.62
CA GLY A 288 -7.40 11.81 5.47
C GLY A 288 -6.47 11.25 6.55
N ARG A 289 -5.25 11.74 6.71
CA ARG A 289 -4.31 11.33 7.77
C ARG A 289 -4.42 12.22 8.97
N GLY A 290 -5.26 12.57 9.59
CA GLY A 290 -5.36 13.32 10.84
C GLY A 290 -4.25 14.33 11.21
N ASP A 291 -3.06 14.19 10.64
CA ASP A 291 -1.88 15.05 10.84
C ASP A 291 -1.70 16.15 9.77
N MET A 292 -2.61 16.21 8.79
CA MET A 292 -2.60 17.21 7.71
C MET A 292 -3.98 17.85 7.55
N VAL A 293 -4.00 19.11 7.08
CA VAL A 293 -5.24 19.77 6.68
C VAL A 293 -5.65 19.33 5.29
N ASP A 294 -6.96 19.33 5.00
CA ASP A 294 -7.50 18.95 3.69
C ASP A 294 -7.25 20.06 2.67
N SER A 295 -7.26 21.32 3.10
CA SER A 295 -7.00 22.50 2.28
C SER A 295 -6.30 23.56 3.13
N VAL A 296 -5.41 24.34 2.50
CA VAL A 296 -4.75 25.48 3.12
C VAL A 296 -4.61 26.63 2.12
N VAL A 297 -4.97 27.83 2.53
CA VAL A 297 -4.71 29.04 1.75
C VAL A 297 -3.27 29.49 1.97
N ILE A 298 -2.48 29.59 0.92
CA ILE A 298 -1.09 30.04 0.93
C ILE A 298 -1.06 31.50 0.49
N PRO A 299 -0.75 32.48 1.37
CA PRO A 299 -0.54 33.86 0.96
C PRO A 299 0.68 33.95 0.04
N LEU A 300 0.54 34.70 -1.06
CA LEU A 300 1.57 34.88 -2.07
C LEU A 300 2.20 36.28 -1.90
N ALA A 301 3.47 36.34 -1.54
CA ALA A 301 4.23 37.57 -1.53
C ALA A 301 4.40 38.11 -2.95
N PRO A 302 4.64 39.47 -3.12
CA PRO A 302 4.81 40.08 -4.44
C PRO A 302 5.85 39.37 -5.32
N GLN A 303 6.92 38.87 -4.75
CA GLN A 303 7.97 38.13 -5.46
C GLN A 303 7.43 36.81 -6.05
N ALA A 304 6.55 36.10 -5.34
CA ALA A 304 5.92 34.89 -5.84
C ALA A 304 4.92 35.19 -6.97
N ILE A 305 4.18 36.28 -6.85
CA ILE A 305 3.24 36.76 -7.89
C ILE A 305 4.00 37.09 -9.18
N ALA A 306 5.11 37.84 -9.08
CA ALA A 306 5.94 38.19 -10.23
C ALA A 306 6.44 36.96 -11.01
N ILE A 307 6.77 35.87 -10.31
CA ILE A 307 7.16 34.59 -10.94
C ILE A 307 5.95 33.98 -11.69
N LEU A 308 4.76 34.00 -11.11
CA LEU A 308 3.57 33.45 -11.72
C LEU A 308 3.13 34.28 -12.94
N GLU A 309 3.19 35.58 -12.85
CA GLU A 309 2.90 36.51 -13.96
C GLU A 309 3.86 36.29 -15.14
N LYS A 310 5.15 36.02 -14.87
CA LYS A 310 6.15 35.69 -15.91
C LYS A 310 5.80 34.38 -16.64
N ILE A 311 5.19 33.39 -15.94
CA ILE A 311 4.85 32.09 -16.51
C ILE A 311 3.49 32.10 -17.19
N LYS A 312 2.54 32.94 -16.74
CA LYS A 312 1.16 32.94 -17.18
C LYS A 312 1.00 33.08 -18.71
N PRO A 313 1.76 33.90 -19.44
CA PRO A 313 1.68 33.98 -20.90
C PRO A 313 2.05 32.66 -21.62
N LEU A 314 2.79 31.77 -20.97
CA LEU A 314 3.29 30.52 -21.55
C LEU A 314 2.37 29.34 -21.26
N THR A 315 1.69 29.35 -20.14
CA THR A 315 0.90 28.19 -19.67
C THR A 315 -0.48 28.53 -19.17
N GLY A 316 -0.92 29.78 -19.26
CA GLY A 316 -2.22 30.22 -18.76
C GLY A 316 -3.43 29.54 -19.41
N ASP A 317 -3.27 29.00 -20.62
CA ASP A 317 -4.30 28.27 -21.35
C ASP A 317 -4.32 26.77 -20.96
N TYR A 318 -3.42 26.30 -20.11
CA TYR A 318 -3.36 24.94 -19.61
C TYR A 318 -3.79 24.87 -18.15
N ASP A 319 -4.15 23.67 -17.69
CA ASP A 319 -4.55 23.46 -16.29
C ASP A 319 -3.43 23.76 -15.28
N TYR A 320 -2.18 23.40 -15.64
CA TYR A 320 -1.04 23.45 -14.73
C TYR A 320 -0.12 24.63 -15.03
N VAL A 321 0.32 25.31 -13.97
CA VAL A 321 1.33 26.38 -14.03
C VAL A 321 2.63 25.89 -14.66
N PHE A 322 3.08 24.71 -14.28
CA PHE A 322 4.29 24.08 -14.80
C PHE A 322 3.95 22.95 -15.77
N TYR A 323 3.18 23.30 -16.83
CA TYR A 323 2.72 22.35 -17.84
C TYR A 323 3.88 21.66 -18.56
N ASN A 324 3.75 20.34 -18.78
CA ASN A 324 4.72 19.54 -19.51
C ASN A 324 4.02 18.57 -20.46
N SER A 325 3.99 18.92 -21.75
CA SER A 325 3.35 18.15 -22.83
C SER A 325 3.95 16.75 -23.05
N ARG A 326 5.21 16.54 -22.67
CA ARG A 326 5.91 15.25 -22.83
C ARG A 326 5.37 14.18 -21.86
N ARG A 327 4.58 14.55 -20.86
CA ARG A 327 4.06 13.64 -19.84
C ARG A 327 2.59 13.31 -20.08
N LYS A 328 2.30 12.08 -20.51
CA LYS A 328 0.94 11.62 -20.89
C LYS A 328 -0.06 11.52 -19.73
N LYS A 329 0.39 11.26 -18.49
CA LYS A 329 -0.51 11.00 -17.33
C LYS A 329 -0.64 12.16 -16.35
N ALA A 330 0.43 12.90 -16.14
CA ALA A 330 0.47 14.04 -15.22
C ALA A 330 1.20 15.14 -15.96
N GLN A 331 0.44 16.03 -16.62
CA GLN A 331 0.95 17.01 -17.58
C GLN A 331 1.66 18.20 -16.89
N TYR A 332 2.45 17.92 -15.85
CA TYR A 332 3.25 18.91 -15.15
C TYR A 332 4.67 18.39 -14.87
N HIS A 333 5.59 19.27 -14.53
CA HIS A 333 6.99 18.94 -14.24
C HIS A 333 7.13 17.95 -13.09
N HIS A 334 8.10 17.05 -13.20
CA HIS A 334 8.27 15.98 -12.21
C HIS A 334 9.27 16.37 -11.11
N VAL A 335 8.92 16.04 -9.87
CA VAL A 335 9.78 16.27 -8.69
C VAL A 335 11.23 15.78 -8.87
N GLN A 336 11.44 14.68 -9.63
CA GLN A 336 12.77 14.15 -9.87
C GLN A 336 13.62 15.03 -10.79
N GLU A 337 13.02 15.79 -11.70
CA GLU A 337 13.74 16.72 -12.59
C GLU A 337 14.36 17.85 -11.75
N ILE A 338 13.59 18.40 -10.83
CA ILE A 338 14.04 19.42 -9.90
C ILE A 338 15.16 18.91 -8.97
N ASN A 339 14.99 17.69 -8.47
CA ASN A 339 16.01 17.06 -7.61
C ASN A 339 17.30 16.76 -8.39
N LYS A 340 17.21 16.35 -9.65
CA LYS A 340 18.36 16.15 -10.52
C LYS A 340 19.09 17.46 -10.81
N LEU A 341 18.33 18.51 -11.12
CA LEU A 341 18.92 19.85 -11.38
C LEU A 341 19.67 20.35 -10.15
N LEU A 342 19.05 20.32 -8.97
CA LEU A 342 19.66 20.78 -7.72
C LEU A 342 20.97 20.03 -7.40
N ASN A 343 21.05 18.74 -7.78
CA ASN A 343 22.25 17.91 -7.57
C ASN A 343 23.22 17.91 -8.77
N SER A 344 22.93 18.66 -9.82
CA SER A 344 23.74 18.68 -11.04
C SER A 344 24.93 19.63 -10.92
N PRO A 345 25.96 19.46 -11.78
CA PRO A 345 27.10 20.38 -11.85
C PRO A 345 26.76 21.81 -12.31
N VAL A 346 25.53 22.07 -12.76
CA VAL A 346 25.07 23.41 -13.10
C VAL A 346 24.93 24.29 -11.87
N MET A 347 24.77 23.65 -10.70
CA MET A 347 24.59 24.32 -9.40
C MET A 347 25.86 24.24 -8.56
N ASN A 348 26.01 25.16 -7.60
CA ASN A 348 27.05 25.16 -6.58
C ASN A 348 28.47 25.06 -7.15
N ASN A 349 28.78 25.89 -8.13
CA ASN A 349 30.11 25.93 -8.75
C ASN A 349 30.61 24.55 -9.24
N GLY A 350 29.72 23.77 -9.87
CA GLY A 350 30.07 22.47 -10.41
C GLY A 350 29.90 21.29 -9.45
N LYS A 351 29.55 21.51 -8.19
CA LYS A 351 29.45 20.45 -7.15
C LYS A 351 28.02 19.94 -6.94
N GLY A 352 27.00 20.74 -7.31
CA GLY A 352 25.62 20.49 -6.93
C GLY A 352 25.36 20.57 -5.42
N TYR A 353 24.12 20.30 -5.02
CA TYR A 353 23.69 20.36 -3.61
C TYR A 353 23.41 18.98 -3.00
N LYS A 354 23.94 17.90 -3.61
CA LYS A 354 23.77 16.56 -3.06
C LYS A 354 24.33 16.50 -1.64
N ASP A 355 23.55 15.93 -0.72
CA ASP A 355 23.88 15.82 0.72
C ASP A 355 24.06 17.16 1.46
N ILE A 356 23.81 18.31 0.80
CA ILE A 356 23.89 19.67 1.34
C ILE A 356 22.49 20.26 1.49
N HIS A 357 21.69 20.22 0.42
CA HIS A 357 20.32 20.72 0.42
C HIS A 357 19.43 19.86 -0.50
N SER A 358 18.16 19.73 -0.15
CA SER A 358 17.19 18.98 -0.94
C SER A 358 15.95 19.84 -1.19
N PRO A 359 15.13 19.54 -2.21
CA PRO A 359 13.87 20.28 -2.41
C PRO A 359 12.93 20.26 -1.19
N HIS A 360 13.04 19.26 -0.33
CA HIS A 360 12.32 19.24 0.94
C HIS A 360 13.03 20.09 2.03
N GLY A 361 14.30 20.36 1.85
CA GLY A 361 15.12 21.18 2.76
C GLY A 361 14.63 22.62 2.87
N PHE A 362 14.02 23.20 1.80
CA PHE A 362 13.44 24.55 1.83
C PHE A 362 12.46 24.73 3.01
N ARG A 363 11.68 23.70 3.35
CA ARG A 363 10.73 23.75 4.47
C ARG A 363 11.44 23.85 5.82
N ALA A 364 12.51 23.09 6.01
CA ALA A 364 13.31 23.14 7.23
C ALA A 364 14.09 24.46 7.32
N SER A 365 14.64 24.94 6.19
CA SER A 365 15.34 26.24 6.11
C SER A 365 14.39 27.38 6.48
N ALA A 366 13.20 27.42 5.87
CA ALA A 366 12.22 28.47 6.16
C ALA A 366 11.75 28.41 7.63
N LYS A 367 11.34 27.22 8.13
CA LYS A 367 10.91 27.08 9.53
C LYS A 367 11.99 27.59 10.50
N THR A 368 13.24 27.17 10.31
CA THR A 368 14.34 27.56 11.19
C THR A 368 14.58 29.07 11.15
N MET A 369 14.69 29.66 9.95
CA MET A 369 15.01 31.07 9.83
C MET A 369 13.83 31.99 10.19
N LEU A 370 12.57 31.60 9.93
CA LEU A 370 11.40 32.32 10.40
C LEU A 370 11.36 32.41 11.93
N MET A 371 11.66 31.31 12.61
CA MET A 371 11.66 31.26 14.07
C MET A 371 12.89 31.97 14.67
N GLU A 372 14.09 31.65 14.18
CA GLU A 372 15.35 32.10 14.80
C GLU A 372 15.78 33.51 14.36
N ARG A 373 15.43 33.96 13.13
CA ARG A 373 15.88 35.24 12.57
C ARG A 373 14.77 36.28 12.52
N LEU A 374 13.52 35.85 12.24
CA LEU A 374 12.38 36.75 12.12
C LEU A 374 11.45 36.72 13.33
N GLY A 375 11.67 35.82 14.31
CA GLY A 375 10.94 35.76 15.57
C GLY A 375 9.48 35.30 15.44
N TYR A 376 9.10 34.64 14.34
CA TYR A 376 7.74 34.11 14.15
C TYR A 376 7.46 32.93 15.04
N ASP A 377 6.23 32.84 15.54
CA ASP A 377 5.76 31.75 16.37
C ASP A 377 5.70 30.44 15.61
N GLU A 378 6.04 29.33 16.29
CA GLU A 378 6.02 27.99 15.70
C GLU A 378 4.63 27.61 15.17
N LEU A 379 3.55 28.02 15.88
CA LEU A 379 2.18 27.72 15.48
C LEU A 379 1.86 28.28 14.10
N ILE A 380 2.18 29.56 13.84
CA ILE A 380 1.92 30.23 12.57
C ILE A 380 2.70 29.54 11.44
N THR A 381 3.96 29.18 11.73
CA THR A 381 4.82 28.49 10.78
C THR A 381 4.33 27.08 10.46
N GLU A 382 3.86 26.32 11.45
CA GLU A 382 3.30 24.96 11.27
C GLU A 382 2.00 24.98 10.43
N ILE A 383 1.13 25.97 10.66
CA ILE A 383 -0.10 26.14 9.84
C ILE A 383 0.29 26.41 8.37
N GLN A 384 1.27 27.30 8.13
CA GLN A 384 1.78 27.56 6.77
C GLN A 384 2.39 26.32 6.12
N LEU A 385 3.02 25.44 6.90
CA LEU A 385 3.50 24.15 6.45
C LEU A 385 2.36 23.15 6.12
N GLY A 386 1.11 23.49 6.42
CA GLY A 386 -0.05 22.63 6.19
C GLY A 386 -0.07 21.42 7.14
N HIS A 387 0.50 21.54 8.35
CA HIS A 387 0.40 20.54 9.40
C HIS A 387 -0.89 20.76 10.19
N ALA A 388 -1.63 19.68 10.44
CA ALA A 388 -2.80 19.75 11.32
C ALA A 388 -2.34 19.96 12.75
N MET A 389 -2.86 21.00 13.39
CA MET A 389 -2.59 21.25 14.79
C MET A 389 -3.39 20.26 15.65
N LEU A 390 -2.70 19.31 16.25
CA LEU A 390 -3.23 18.46 17.30
C LEU A 390 -3.11 19.23 18.63
N ASN A 391 -4.05 20.13 18.88
CA ASN A 391 -4.13 20.74 20.19
C ASN A 391 -4.76 19.75 21.21
N LYS A 392 -4.60 20.03 22.50
CA LYS A 392 -5.10 19.24 23.64
C LYS A 392 -6.62 19.01 23.60
N TYR A 393 -7.34 19.75 22.78
CA TYR A 393 -8.82 19.75 22.68
C TYR A 393 -9.34 19.18 21.33
N GLY A 394 -8.47 18.67 20.45
CA GLY A 394 -8.83 18.10 19.16
C GLY A 394 -9.11 19.12 18.06
N LYS A 395 -9.28 18.64 16.83
CA LYS A 395 -9.49 19.47 15.61
C LYS A 395 -10.74 20.38 15.66
N ALA A 396 -11.74 20.06 16.49
CA ALA A 396 -13.04 20.71 16.49
C ALA A 396 -13.01 22.18 16.96
N TYR A 397 -11.98 22.60 17.69
CA TYR A 397 -11.91 23.93 18.30
C TYR A 397 -10.91 24.88 17.62
N SER A 398 -10.11 24.42 16.68
CA SER A 398 -9.06 25.22 16.06
C SER A 398 -9.46 25.65 14.64
N ARG A 399 -10.34 26.66 14.55
CA ARG A 399 -10.73 27.29 13.28
C ARG A 399 -9.88 28.53 12.93
N PHE A 400 -8.82 28.80 13.69
CA PHE A 400 -7.94 29.92 13.45
C PHE A 400 -6.96 29.54 12.32
N ASP A 401 -7.02 30.25 11.20
CA ASP A 401 -6.08 30.12 10.10
C ASP A 401 -4.95 31.16 10.16
N PHE A 402 -5.04 32.13 11.07
CA PHE A 402 -4.09 33.24 11.21
C PHE A 402 -3.76 33.92 9.88
N SER A 403 -4.76 34.15 9.04
CA SER A 403 -4.62 34.63 7.66
C SER A 403 -3.77 35.88 7.58
N ASP A 404 -4.07 36.92 8.37
CA ASP A 404 -3.32 38.19 8.36
C ASP A 404 -1.87 38.00 8.85
N ASN A 405 -1.69 37.26 9.97
CA ASN A 405 -0.36 37.01 10.50
C ASN A 405 0.50 36.21 9.51
N ARG A 406 -0.11 35.25 8.81
CA ARG A 406 0.58 34.48 7.78
C ARG A 406 0.89 35.32 6.54
N THR A 407 0.02 36.22 6.14
CA THR A 407 0.27 37.17 5.05
C THR A 407 1.46 38.08 5.37
N HIS A 408 1.52 38.62 6.59
CA HIS A 408 2.68 39.39 7.06
C HIS A 408 3.96 38.52 7.08
N MET A 409 3.90 37.34 7.66
CA MET A 409 5.02 36.41 7.70
C MET A 409 5.57 36.08 6.31
N MET A 410 4.70 35.85 5.33
CA MET A 410 5.13 35.50 3.96
C MET A 410 5.78 36.68 3.24
N ASN A 411 5.29 37.92 3.47
CA ASN A 411 5.92 39.13 2.95
C ASN A 411 7.29 39.37 3.60
N ASP A 412 7.38 39.27 4.92
CA ASP A 412 8.65 39.43 5.65
C ASP A 412 9.67 38.38 5.26
N TRP A 413 9.21 37.12 5.08
CA TRP A 413 10.05 36.06 4.58
C TRP A 413 10.59 36.35 3.18
N ALA A 414 9.77 36.77 2.25
CA ALA A 414 10.19 37.10 0.89
C ALA A 414 11.20 38.25 0.87
N ASN A 415 10.93 39.32 1.65
CA ASN A 415 11.85 40.45 1.81
C ASN A 415 13.17 40.03 2.48
N TYR A 416 13.11 39.13 3.46
CA TYR A 416 14.29 38.57 4.09
C TYR A 416 15.15 37.80 3.08
N LEU A 417 14.54 36.98 2.21
CA LEU A 417 15.27 36.28 1.15
C LEU A 417 15.97 37.25 0.20
N ASP A 418 15.33 38.34 -0.18
CA ASP A 418 15.96 39.39 -1.01
C ASP A 418 17.11 40.08 -0.29
N ASN A 419 16.96 40.36 1.01
CA ASN A 419 18.02 40.97 1.82
C ASN A 419 19.26 40.06 1.93
N ILE A 420 19.09 38.77 2.23
CA ILE A 420 20.22 37.84 2.33
C ILE A 420 20.91 37.63 0.98
N LYS A 421 20.16 37.61 -0.14
CA LYS A 421 20.72 37.58 -1.49
C LYS A 421 21.58 38.81 -1.77
N ALA A 422 21.17 39.98 -1.27
CA ALA A 422 21.92 41.22 -1.37
C ALA A 422 23.08 41.32 -0.37
N GLY A 423 23.33 40.27 0.42
CA GLY A 423 24.44 40.26 1.42
C GLY A 423 24.13 40.99 2.73
N LYS A 424 22.84 41.33 2.96
CA LYS A 424 22.41 42.00 4.20
C LYS A 424 21.94 40.93 5.20
N PHE A 425 22.83 40.51 6.09
CA PHE A 425 22.59 39.43 7.05
C PHE A 425 22.15 39.91 8.44
N ASP A 426 22.31 41.21 8.73
CA ASP A 426 22.15 41.78 10.08
C ASP A 426 20.71 42.23 10.40
N ASN A 427 19.76 42.06 9.48
CA ASN A 427 18.37 42.43 9.72
C ASN A 427 17.65 41.32 10.50
N VAL A 428 17.93 41.25 11.80
CA VAL A 428 17.02 40.64 12.77
C VAL A 428 15.87 41.60 12.98
N ILE A 429 14.78 41.45 12.23
CA ILE A 429 13.53 42.13 12.56
C ILE A 429 12.99 41.40 13.79
N HIS A 430 13.27 41.92 14.97
CA HIS A 430 12.52 41.55 16.17
C HIS A 430 11.09 42.09 15.95
N ALA A 431 10.20 41.23 15.50
CA ALA A 431 8.78 41.55 15.53
C ALA A 431 8.36 41.67 17.01
N ASP A 432 8.18 42.90 17.44
CA ASP A 432 7.88 43.24 18.83
C ASP A 432 6.40 42.86 19.12
N PHE A 433 6.14 41.58 19.36
CA PHE A 433 4.82 41.06 19.77
C PHE A 433 4.41 41.45 21.20
N LYS A 434 5.27 42.18 21.94
CA LYS A 434 4.97 42.58 23.33
C LYS A 434 3.98 43.76 23.43
N ASN A 435 3.80 44.59 22.39
CA ASN A 435 3.09 45.87 22.52
C ASN A 435 1.60 45.86 22.10
N LYS A 436 0.96 44.72 21.82
CA LYS A 436 -0.49 44.69 21.53
C LYS A 436 -1.38 44.28 22.69
N LYS A 437 -0.84 43.95 23.87
CA LYS A 437 -1.67 43.67 25.05
C LYS A 437 -2.06 44.91 25.88
N GLU A 438 -1.47 46.07 25.61
CA GLU A 438 -1.75 47.29 26.36
C GLU A 438 -2.72 48.30 25.67
N GLN A 439 -3.21 47.97 24.48
CA GLN A 439 -4.19 48.84 23.79
C GLN A 439 -5.64 48.29 23.77
N GLN A 440 -5.92 47.25 24.55
CA GLN A 440 -7.29 46.73 24.78
C GLN A 440 -7.55 46.50 26.29
N ALA A 441 -7.15 47.45 27.13
CA ALA A 441 -7.62 47.54 28.50
C ALA A 441 -8.52 48.80 28.62
#